data_7b6add95d8a7f6de3844afeb9489c3be
#
_entry.id   7b6add95d8a7f6de3844afeb9489c3be
#
_cell.length_a   1.000
_cell.length_b   1.000
_cell.length_c   1.000
_cell.angle_alpha   90.00
_cell.angle_beta   90.00
_cell.angle_gamma   90.00
#
_symmetry.space_group_name_H-M   'P 1'
#
loop_
_entity.id
_entity.type
_entity.pdbx_description
1 polymer ?
#
loop_
_entity_poly.entity_id
_entity_poly.type
_entity_poly.pdbx_seq_one_letter_code
_entity_poly.pdbx_strand_id
1 'polypeptide(L)'
;AAPEPPAPEPPEPDPHYVAAAKQRRKIPIWAMATLSLMPVWGFMYVRALTESPEEAEGPLAEGVEVYANCASCHGAEGGGGVGYAFANGEVLETFPHIEDQIRYVVWGTEGYNLAGVEVYGNPEREGGAHVTGGLGAMPAFGAQLTEHEIVSVICHERYVLSGADPTSEEYADEFEHWCSEEAPVWNAVDTGTFSLFSNDVPTVADDAGDPIEVMPIGDPVEGSPAG
;
A
#
# COMPACT_ATOMS: atom_id res chain seq x y z
N ALA A 1 -76.16 -68.87 18.34
CA ALA A 1 -75.37 -67.66 18.23
C ALA A 1 -74.18 -67.95 17.32
N ALA A 2 -74.01 -67.15 16.25
CA ALA A 2 -72.82 -67.27 15.38
C ALA A 2 -71.59 -66.81 16.18
N PRO A 3 -70.40 -67.45 16.00
CA PRO A 3 -69.20 -67.04 16.68
C PRO A 3 -68.77 -65.65 16.21
N GLU A 4 -68.46 -64.82 17.19
CA GLU A 4 -67.97 -63.46 16.97
C GLU A 4 -66.64 -63.52 16.14
N PRO A 5 -66.47 -62.70 15.09
CA PRO A 5 -65.28 -62.72 14.31
C PRO A 5 -64.05 -62.36 15.18
N PRO A 6 -62.90 -62.95 14.93
CA PRO A 6 -61.71 -62.68 15.71
C PRO A 6 -61.29 -61.17 15.57
N ALA A 7 -60.92 -60.59 16.70
CA ALA A 7 -60.47 -59.21 16.73
C ALA A 7 -59.29 -59.00 15.73
N PRO A 8 -59.24 -57.88 15.02
CA PRO A 8 -58.13 -57.59 14.07
C PRO A 8 -56.81 -57.62 14.80
N GLU A 9 -55.85 -58.31 14.21
CA GLU A 9 -54.44 -58.32 14.70
C GLU A 9 -53.89 -56.92 14.80
N PRO A 10 -53.14 -56.62 15.86
CA PRO A 10 -52.55 -55.31 15.98
C PRO A 10 -51.55 -55.09 14.81
N PRO A 11 -51.47 -53.85 14.25
CA PRO A 11 -50.59 -53.57 13.17
C PRO A 11 -49.12 -53.87 13.53
N GLU A 12 -48.36 -54.43 12.59
CA GLU A 12 -46.94 -54.74 12.78
C GLU A 12 -46.20 -53.47 13.22
N PRO A 13 -45.24 -53.58 14.14
CA PRO A 13 -44.47 -52.43 14.58
C PRO A 13 -43.67 -51.84 13.41
N ASP A 14 -43.71 -50.51 13.26
CA ASP A 14 -42.97 -49.79 12.24
C ASP A 14 -41.46 -50.19 12.25
N PRO A 15 -40.84 -50.40 11.11
CA PRO A 15 -39.37 -50.56 11.02
C PRO A 15 -38.66 -49.40 11.72
N HIS A 16 -37.54 -49.68 12.37
CA HIS A 16 -36.77 -48.71 13.17
C HIS A 16 -36.52 -47.38 12.49
N TYR A 17 -36.27 -47.35 11.18
CA TYR A 17 -36.04 -46.14 10.40
C TYR A 17 -37.34 -45.32 10.22
N VAL A 18 -38.51 -45.96 10.14
CA VAL A 18 -39.82 -45.30 10.07
C VAL A 18 -40.17 -44.71 11.42
N ALA A 19 -39.96 -45.48 12.50
CA ALA A 19 -40.18 -45.00 13.88
C ALA A 19 -39.29 -43.78 14.19
N ALA A 20 -37.99 -43.83 13.77
CA ALA A 20 -37.08 -42.72 13.91
C ALA A 20 -37.50 -41.48 13.08
N ALA A 21 -38.02 -41.69 11.87
CA ALA A 21 -38.54 -40.61 11.05
C ALA A 21 -39.77 -39.93 11.65
N LYS A 22 -40.68 -40.75 12.23
CA LYS A 22 -41.89 -40.25 12.93
C LYS A 22 -41.55 -39.51 14.24
N GLN A 23 -40.44 -39.85 14.90
CA GLN A 23 -39.97 -39.21 16.12
C GLN A 23 -39.13 -37.93 15.86
N ARG A 24 -38.75 -37.66 14.59
CA ARG A 24 -38.04 -36.41 14.26
C ARG A 24 -38.87 -35.21 14.69
N ARG A 25 -38.35 -34.45 15.64
CA ARG A 25 -38.91 -33.18 16.06
C ARG A 25 -38.91 -32.20 14.87
N LYS A 26 -39.95 -31.39 14.80
CA LYS A 26 -40.01 -30.27 13.85
C LYS A 26 -38.74 -29.42 13.99
N ILE A 27 -38.19 -28.97 12.89
CA ILE A 27 -37.00 -28.07 12.89
C ILE A 27 -37.34 -26.87 13.79
N PRO A 28 -36.48 -26.56 14.77
CA PRO A 28 -36.71 -25.41 15.65
C PRO A 28 -36.80 -24.12 14.82
N ILE A 29 -37.64 -23.20 15.23
CA ILE A 29 -37.89 -21.96 14.49
C ILE A 29 -36.59 -21.13 14.30
N TRP A 30 -35.69 -21.16 15.28
CA TRP A 30 -34.38 -20.52 15.17
C TRP A 30 -33.50 -21.13 14.09
N ALA A 31 -33.55 -22.46 13.89
CA ALA A 31 -32.77 -23.13 12.84
C ALA A 31 -33.33 -22.81 11.44
N MET A 32 -34.66 -22.63 11.33
CA MET A 32 -35.26 -22.18 10.07
C MET A 32 -34.84 -20.73 9.75
N ALA A 33 -34.81 -19.85 10.76
CA ALA A 33 -34.37 -18.47 10.59
C ALA A 33 -32.91 -18.40 10.15
N THR A 34 -31.98 -19.14 10.78
CA THR A 34 -30.58 -19.21 10.38
C THR A 34 -30.40 -19.78 8.98
N LEU A 35 -31.11 -20.85 8.63
CA LEU A 35 -31.05 -21.42 7.28
C LEU A 35 -31.59 -20.46 6.22
N SER A 36 -32.58 -19.63 6.54
CA SER A 36 -33.11 -18.62 5.62
C SER A 36 -32.15 -17.46 5.38
N LEU A 37 -31.30 -17.13 6.37
CA LEU A 37 -30.32 -16.06 6.27
C LEU A 37 -29.00 -16.51 5.60
N MET A 38 -28.71 -17.83 5.57
CA MET A 38 -27.50 -18.35 4.95
C MET A 38 -27.32 -17.96 3.47
N PRO A 39 -28.34 -18.00 2.61
CA PRO A 39 -28.18 -17.56 1.22
C PRO A 39 -27.83 -16.07 1.10
N VAL A 40 -28.46 -15.24 1.95
CA VAL A 40 -28.15 -13.79 1.97
C VAL A 40 -26.75 -13.56 2.47
N TRP A 41 -26.33 -14.22 3.55
CA TRP A 41 -24.97 -14.16 4.06
C TRP A 41 -23.97 -14.68 3.02
N GLY A 42 -24.24 -15.81 2.39
CA GLY A 42 -23.40 -16.39 1.35
C GLY A 42 -23.25 -15.46 0.15
N PHE A 43 -24.33 -14.82 -0.29
CA PHE A 43 -24.30 -13.84 -1.36
C PHE A 43 -23.44 -12.62 -0.99
N MET A 44 -23.64 -12.06 0.21
CA MET A 44 -22.81 -10.93 0.69
C MET A 44 -21.33 -11.32 0.84
N TYR A 45 -21.05 -12.53 1.32
CA TYR A 45 -19.71 -13.04 1.47
C TYR A 45 -19.01 -13.24 0.12
N VAL A 46 -19.70 -13.87 -0.86
CA VAL A 46 -19.17 -14.02 -2.23
C VAL A 46 -18.96 -12.66 -2.86
N ARG A 47 -19.91 -11.74 -2.67
CA ARG A 47 -19.76 -10.37 -3.19
C ARG A 47 -18.53 -9.67 -2.59
N ALA A 48 -18.34 -9.73 -1.28
CA ALA A 48 -17.17 -9.16 -0.61
C ALA A 48 -15.83 -9.79 -1.06
N LEU A 49 -15.85 -11.06 -1.48
CA LEU A 49 -14.67 -11.73 -2.04
C LEU A 49 -14.44 -11.44 -3.53
N THR A 50 -15.49 -11.05 -4.25
CA THR A 50 -15.45 -10.79 -5.70
C THR A 50 -15.49 -9.30 -6.04
N GLU A 51 -15.90 -8.45 -5.11
CA GLU A 51 -15.58 -7.03 -5.21
C GLU A 51 -14.05 -6.97 -5.11
N SER A 52 -13.39 -6.77 -6.25
CA SER A 52 -12.03 -6.24 -6.24
C SER A 52 -12.09 -5.04 -5.28
N PRO A 53 -11.13 -4.89 -4.32
CA PRO A 53 -10.96 -3.59 -3.69
C PRO A 53 -11.03 -2.59 -4.85
N GLU A 54 -11.81 -1.51 -4.73
CA GLU A 54 -11.64 -0.38 -5.63
C GLU A 54 -10.14 -0.25 -5.74
N GLU A 55 -9.60 -0.48 -6.92
CA GLU A 55 -8.18 -0.36 -7.11
C GLU A 55 -7.90 1.03 -6.61
N ALA A 56 -7.22 1.10 -5.46
CA ALA A 56 -6.87 2.38 -4.90
C ALA A 56 -6.11 3.06 -6.02
N GLU A 57 -6.64 4.15 -6.51
CA GLU A 57 -6.02 4.91 -7.60
C GLU A 57 -5.02 5.87 -6.95
N GLY A 58 -4.06 6.32 -7.74
CA GLY A 58 -3.10 7.31 -7.28
C GLY A 58 -1.76 6.74 -6.79
N PRO A 59 -0.83 7.64 -6.46
CA PRO A 59 0.57 7.29 -6.21
C PRO A 59 0.76 6.34 -5.03
N LEU A 60 -0.02 6.45 -3.97
CA LEU A 60 0.11 5.56 -2.81
C LEU A 60 -0.21 4.10 -3.15
N ALA A 61 -1.22 3.88 -3.98
CA ALA A 61 -1.65 2.54 -4.37
C ALA A 61 -0.67 1.88 -5.34
N GLU A 62 -0.24 2.60 -6.36
CA GLU A 62 0.78 2.14 -7.29
C GLU A 62 2.10 1.89 -6.57
N GLY A 63 2.45 2.76 -5.62
CA GLY A 63 3.66 2.63 -4.81
C GLY A 63 3.75 1.32 -4.03
N VAL A 64 2.62 0.75 -3.60
CA VAL A 64 2.58 -0.59 -2.96
C VAL A 64 3.13 -1.66 -3.90
N GLU A 65 2.72 -1.64 -5.16
CA GLU A 65 3.17 -2.63 -6.15
C GLU A 65 4.64 -2.44 -6.50
N VAL A 66 5.05 -1.19 -6.71
CA VAL A 66 6.45 -0.84 -7.04
C VAL A 66 7.38 -1.17 -5.87
N TYR A 67 6.93 -1.03 -4.62
CA TYR A 67 7.71 -1.32 -3.42
C TYR A 67 8.20 -2.77 -3.34
N ALA A 68 7.60 -3.70 -4.07
CA ALA A 68 8.10 -5.07 -4.19
C ALA A 68 9.59 -5.13 -4.64
N ASN A 69 10.07 -4.14 -5.38
CA ASN A 69 11.47 -4.03 -5.79
C ASN A 69 12.40 -3.61 -4.63
N CYS A 70 11.88 -2.93 -3.63
CA CYS A 70 12.60 -2.37 -2.48
C CYS A 70 12.58 -3.31 -1.25
N ALA A 71 11.49 -4.08 -1.11
CA ALA A 71 11.17 -4.87 0.07
C ALA A 71 12.25 -5.92 0.44
N SER A 72 12.96 -6.45 -0.55
CA SER A 72 14.02 -7.46 -0.32
C SER A 72 15.18 -6.92 0.52
N CYS A 73 15.49 -5.64 0.43
CA CYS A 73 16.57 -4.98 1.15
C CYS A 73 16.05 -4.16 2.35
N HIS A 74 14.91 -3.49 2.19
CA HIS A 74 14.35 -2.58 3.18
C HIS A 74 13.28 -3.19 4.09
N GLY A 75 12.93 -4.49 3.85
CA GLY A 75 11.88 -5.20 4.59
C GLY A 75 10.48 -4.91 4.02
N ALA A 76 9.57 -5.87 4.10
CA ALA A 76 8.22 -5.75 3.55
C ALA A 76 7.39 -4.61 4.17
N GLU A 77 7.70 -4.23 5.41
CA GLU A 77 7.06 -3.14 6.16
C GLU A 77 8.03 -1.99 6.44
N GLY A 78 9.08 -1.85 5.63
CA GLY A 78 10.06 -0.77 5.78
C GLY A 78 10.93 -0.86 7.04
N GLY A 79 10.97 -2.00 7.72
CA GLY A 79 11.71 -2.17 8.97
C GLY A 79 13.23 -2.28 8.83
N GLY A 80 13.75 -2.20 7.60
CA GLY A 80 15.17 -2.34 7.31
C GLY A 80 15.62 -3.80 7.16
N GLY A 81 16.93 -3.97 6.99
CA GLY A 81 17.56 -5.28 6.81
C GLY A 81 18.95 -5.12 6.22
N VAL A 82 19.10 -5.43 4.95
CA VAL A 82 20.33 -5.14 4.18
C VAL A 82 20.44 -3.65 3.90
N GLY A 83 19.29 -2.99 3.69
CA GLY A 83 19.15 -1.53 3.55
C GLY A 83 18.68 -0.89 4.86
N TYR A 84 18.74 0.44 4.92
CA TYR A 84 18.22 1.23 6.03
C TYR A 84 16.70 1.08 6.18
N ALA A 85 16.19 1.26 7.38
CA ALA A 85 14.77 1.29 7.64
C ALA A 85 14.11 2.55 7.03
N PHE A 86 12.83 2.44 6.69
CA PHE A 86 11.96 3.55 6.32
C PHE A 86 10.96 3.87 7.43
N ALA A 87 10.53 2.81 8.14
CA ALA A 87 9.50 2.89 9.15
C ALA A 87 9.87 3.81 10.32
N ASN A 88 8.83 4.30 11.02
CA ASN A 88 8.96 5.15 12.22
C ASN A 88 9.66 6.50 11.98
N GLY A 89 9.49 7.08 10.82
CA GLY A 89 10.04 8.39 10.50
C GLY A 89 11.47 8.37 9.95
N GLU A 90 12.15 7.22 9.92
CA GLU A 90 13.56 7.13 9.52
C GLU A 90 13.86 7.71 8.14
N VAL A 91 12.98 7.47 7.15
CA VAL A 91 13.17 8.05 5.82
C VAL A 91 12.92 9.54 5.80
N LEU A 92 11.99 10.03 6.61
CA LEU A 92 11.65 11.46 6.72
C LEU A 92 12.78 12.24 7.39
N GLU A 93 13.38 11.67 8.44
CA GLU A 93 14.57 12.24 9.08
C GLU A 93 15.79 12.25 8.13
N THR A 94 15.92 11.21 7.31
CA THR A 94 17.01 11.09 6.35
C THR A 94 16.85 12.06 5.17
N PHE A 95 15.63 12.18 4.66
CA PHE A 95 15.28 13.02 3.51
C PHE A 95 14.12 13.95 3.87
N PRO A 96 14.38 15.11 4.49
CA PRO A 96 13.35 16.08 4.77
C PRO A 96 12.58 16.51 3.51
N HIS A 97 13.27 16.63 2.37
CA HIS A 97 12.69 16.98 1.09
C HIS A 97 12.52 15.73 0.22
N ILE A 98 11.35 15.59 -0.37
CA ILE A 98 11.01 14.44 -1.24
C ILE A 98 11.97 14.33 -2.44
N GLU A 99 12.41 15.45 -2.97
CA GLU A 99 13.32 15.50 -4.12
C GLU A 99 14.71 14.90 -3.82
N ASP A 100 15.20 15.06 -2.59
CA ASP A 100 16.45 14.43 -2.16
C ASP A 100 16.34 12.91 -2.09
N GLN A 101 15.19 12.40 -1.66
CA GLN A 101 14.88 10.97 -1.68
C GLN A 101 14.77 10.46 -3.12
N ILE A 102 14.05 11.16 -3.98
CA ILE A 102 13.94 10.84 -5.42
C ILE A 102 15.34 10.77 -6.03
N ARG A 103 16.18 11.77 -5.78
CA ARG A 103 17.56 11.81 -6.29
C ARG A 103 18.36 10.58 -5.86
N TYR A 104 18.27 10.20 -4.60
CA TYR A 104 18.98 9.02 -4.11
C TYR A 104 18.46 7.71 -4.74
N VAL A 105 17.17 7.56 -4.90
CA VAL A 105 16.56 6.40 -5.57
C VAL A 105 16.97 6.32 -7.05
N VAL A 106 16.98 7.46 -7.73
CA VAL A 106 17.36 7.54 -9.16
C VAL A 106 18.81 7.11 -9.38
N TRP A 107 19.74 7.66 -8.61
CA TRP A 107 21.17 7.47 -8.82
C TRP A 107 21.76 6.29 -8.08
N GLY A 108 21.18 5.90 -6.97
CA GLY A 108 21.66 4.83 -6.11
C GLY A 108 23.08 5.08 -5.57
N THR A 109 23.60 4.09 -4.86
CA THR A 109 24.92 4.16 -4.24
C THR A 109 26.04 4.36 -5.27
N GLU A 110 25.94 3.74 -6.45
CA GLU A 110 26.98 3.85 -7.47
C GLU A 110 27.05 5.27 -8.05
N GLY A 111 25.91 5.89 -8.34
CA GLY A 111 25.84 7.27 -8.85
C GLY A 111 26.45 8.26 -7.86
N TYR A 112 26.13 8.14 -6.58
CA TYR A 112 26.71 8.98 -5.52
C TYR A 112 28.22 8.79 -5.38
N ASN A 113 28.70 7.55 -5.42
CA ASN A 113 30.14 7.26 -5.41
C ASN A 113 30.88 7.84 -6.64
N LEU A 114 30.29 7.74 -7.83
CA LEU A 114 30.84 8.29 -9.05
C LEU A 114 30.90 9.82 -9.04
N ALA A 115 29.91 10.45 -8.41
CA ALA A 115 29.90 11.90 -8.20
C ALA A 115 30.83 12.35 -7.07
N GLY A 116 31.42 11.43 -6.31
CA GLY A 116 32.31 11.76 -5.19
C GLY A 116 31.58 12.21 -3.92
N VAL A 117 30.30 11.91 -3.81
CA VAL A 117 29.46 12.25 -2.64
C VAL A 117 29.61 11.15 -1.59
N GLU A 118 30.36 11.44 -0.53
CA GLU A 118 30.69 10.47 0.52
C GLU A 118 29.55 10.27 1.54
N VAL A 119 28.70 11.27 1.71
CA VAL A 119 27.56 11.25 2.64
C VAL A 119 26.30 11.77 1.97
N TYR A 120 25.14 11.27 2.39
CA TYR A 120 23.84 11.71 1.89
C TYR A 120 22.81 11.80 3.01
N GLY A 121 21.72 12.49 2.74
CA GLY A 121 20.65 12.72 3.70
C GLY A 121 20.96 13.87 4.65
N ASN A 122 20.02 14.14 5.55
CA ASN A 122 20.07 15.27 6.48
C ASN A 122 21.23 15.15 7.48
N PRO A 123 22.18 16.10 7.48
CA PRO A 123 23.29 16.08 8.43
C PRO A 123 22.88 16.36 9.88
N GLU A 124 21.68 16.93 10.11
CA GLU A 124 21.17 17.30 11.42
C GLU A 124 20.33 16.21 12.10
N ARG A 125 20.03 15.09 11.38
CA ARG A 125 19.32 13.96 11.96
C ARG A 125 20.08 13.32 13.12
N GLU A 126 19.39 12.61 14.01
CA GLU A 126 20.05 11.83 15.06
C GLU A 126 20.97 10.77 14.41
N GLY A 127 22.24 10.82 14.70
CA GLY A 127 23.29 9.98 14.08
C GLY A 127 23.95 10.59 12.83
N GLY A 128 23.52 11.75 12.38
CA GLY A 128 24.08 12.48 11.24
C GLY A 128 23.72 11.88 9.87
N ALA A 129 24.26 12.43 8.81
CA ALA A 129 24.09 11.95 7.45
C ALA A 129 24.59 10.50 7.28
N HIS A 130 24.00 9.76 6.36
CA HIS A 130 24.42 8.40 6.04
C HIS A 130 25.67 8.41 5.16
N VAL A 131 26.58 7.47 5.42
CA VAL A 131 27.75 7.25 4.54
C VAL A 131 27.27 6.50 3.29
N THR A 132 27.67 6.99 2.12
CA THR A 132 27.35 6.35 0.85
C THR A 132 27.90 4.93 0.80
N GLY A 133 27.02 3.93 0.66
CA GLY A 133 27.38 2.51 0.71
C GLY A 133 27.71 1.96 2.11
N GLY A 134 27.43 2.70 3.18
CA GLY A 134 27.78 2.30 4.56
C GLY A 134 27.06 1.04 5.04
N LEU A 135 25.83 0.79 4.60
CA LEU A 135 25.07 -0.42 4.95
C LEU A 135 24.94 -1.41 3.79
N GLY A 136 25.20 -0.98 2.57
CA GLY A 136 25.09 -1.80 1.35
C GLY A 136 25.01 -0.93 0.10
N ALA A 137 24.96 -1.59 -1.05
CA ALA A 137 24.80 -0.88 -2.32
C ALA A 137 23.32 -0.88 -2.73
N MET A 138 22.71 0.28 -2.76
CA MET A 138 21.38 0.47 -3.35
C MET A 138 21.53 0.59 -4.87
N PRO A 139 20.78 -0.18 -5.66
CA PRO A 139 20.77 -0.04 -7.11
C PRO A 139 20.27 1.35 -7.55
N ALA A 140 20.70 1.81 -8.71
CA ALA A 140 20.13 2.97 -9.38
C ALA A 140 18.82 2.57 -10.06
N PHE A 141 17.71 3.13 -9.65
CA PHE A 141 16.40 2.81 -10.20
C PHE A 141 15.97 3.73 -11.34
N GLY A 142 16.66 4.85 -11.58
CA GLY A 142 16.32 5.78 -12.65
C GLY A 142 16.36 5.20 -14.07
N ALA A 143 17.05 4.05 -14.27
CA ALA A 143 17.05 3.32 -15.54
C ALA A 143 16.14 2.08 -15.54
N GLN A 144 15.51 1.75 -14.41
CA GLN A 144 14.74 0.52 -14.21
C GLN A 144 13.25 0.80 -14.03
N LEU A 145 12.91 1.90 -13.38
CA LEU A 145 11.56 2.37 -13.13
C LEU A 145 11.27 3.61 -13.97
N THR A 146 10.02 3.80 -14.30
CA THR A 146 9.54 5.05 -14.87
C THR A 146 9.56 6.15 -13.80
N GLU A 147 9.56 7.41 -14.23
CA GLU A 147 9.48 8.54 -13.30
C GLU A 147 8.21 8.49 -12.44
N HIS A 148 7.12 8.06 -13.02
CA HIS A 148 5.83 7.86 -12.34
C HIS A 148 5.92 6.79 -11.25
N GLU A 149 6.49 5.63 -11.54
CA GLU A 149 6.74 4.57 -10.56
C GLU A 149 7.69 5.02 -9.43
N ILE A 150 8.68 5.86 -9.74
CA ILE A 150 9.60 6.41 -8.74
C ILE A 150 8.85 7.32 -7.76
N VAL A 151 8.03 8.25 -8.26
CA VAL A 151 7.22 9.12 -7.39
C VAL A 151 6.27 8.28 -6.55
N SER A 152 5.58 7.31 -7.17
CA SER A 152 4.61 6.46 -6.49
C SER A 152 5.23 5.66 -5.34
N VAL A 153 6.39 5.03 -5.55
CA VAL A 153 7.04 4.25 -4.49
C VAL A 153 7.53 5.15 -3.36
N ILE A 154 8.04 6.34 -3.67
CA ILE A 154 8.50 7.28 -2.65
C ILE A 154 7.33 7.81 -1.82
N CYS A 155 6.20 8.10 -2.43
CA CYS A 155 4.98 8.45 -1.71
C CYS A 155 4.55 7.32 -0.74
N HIS A 156 4.60 6.07 -1.20
CA HIS A 156 4.34 4.92 -0.33
C HIS A 156 5.33 4.82 0.84
N GLU A 157 6.62 5.02 0.58
CA GLU A 157 7.67 4.96 1.61
C GLU A 157 7.49 6.05 2.67
N ARG A 158 7.16 7.28 2.27
CA ARG A 158 6.99 8.41 3.17
C ARG A 158 5.70 8.35 3.98
N TYR A 159 4.57 8.14 3.30
CA TYR A 159 3.25 8.27 3.94
C TYR A 159 2.70 6.96 4.51
N VAL A 160 3.04 5.81 3.93
CA VAL A 160 2.53 4.52 4.40
C VAL A 160 3.53 3.84 5.35
N LEU A 161 4.80 3.73 4.95
CA LEU A 161 5.79 3.00 5.74
C LEU A 161 6.40 3.87 6.83
N SER A 162 6.75 5.11 6.54
CA SER A 162 7.36 6.03 7.50
C SER A 162 6.35 6.74 8.38
N GLY A 163 5.12 6.90 7.91
CA GLY A 163 3.99 7.42 8.67
C GLY A 163 3.93 8.95 8.74
N ALA A 164 4.38 9.64 7.67
CA ALA A 164 4.12 11.07 7.54
C ALA A 164 2.61 11.35 7.63
N ASP A 165 2.24 12.36 8.41
CA ASP A 165 0.85 12.77 8.52
C ASP A 165 0.50 13.77 7.39
N PRO A 166 -0.33 13.37 6.40
CA PRO A 166 -0.67 14.23 5.27
C PRO A 166 -1.50 15.45 5.66
N THR A 167 -1.93 15.55 6.92
CA THR A 167 -2.70 16.70 7.42
C THR A 167 -1.88 17.64 8.30
N SER A 168 -0.62 17.29 8.56
CA SER A 168 0.28 18.13 9.36
C SER A 168 0.75 19.36 8.57
N GLU A 169 1.08 20.44 9.28
CA GLU A 169 1.64 21.64 8.65
C GLU A 169 2.96 21.36 7.91
N GLU A 170 3.68 20.33 8.32
CA GLU A 170 4.98 19.95 7.75
C GLU A 170 4.84 19.19 6.42
N TYR A 171 3.83 18.32 6.27
CA TYR A 171 3.72 17.41 5.13
C TYR A 171 2.49 17.62 4.24
N ALA A 172 1.57 18.53 4.59
CA ALA A 172 0.34 18.72 3.84
C ALA A 172 0.60 19.18 2.39
N ASP A 173 1.46 20.17 2.22
CA ASP A 173 1.79 20.70 0.89
C ASP A 173 2.53 19.65 0.04
N GLU A 174 3.48 18.91 0.63
CA GLU A 174 4.19 17.83 -0.06
C GLU A 174 3.19 16.75 -0.50
N PHE A 175 2.30 16.34 0.41
CA PHE A 175 1.30 15.32 0.10
C PHE A 175 0.36 15.77 -1.02
N GLU A 176 -0.18 16.97 -0.93
CA GLU A 176 -1.09 17.53 -1.94
C GLU A 176 -0.41 17.64 -3.30
N HIS A 177 0.84 18.09 -3.33
CA HIS A 177 1.56 18.31 -4.59
C HIS A 177 2.06 17.01 -5.25
N TRP A 178 2.49 16.00 -4.45
CA TRP A 178 3.19 14.83 -4.96
C TRP A 178 2.44 13.52 -4.80
N CYS A 179 1.64 13.34 -3.73
CA CYS A 179 1.23 12.03 -3.25
C CYS A 179 -0.27 11.83 -3.11
N SER A 180 -1.09 12.85 -3.30
CA SER A 180 -2.54 12.73 -3.34
C SER A 180 -3.00 12.06 -4.66
N GLU A 181 -4.22 11.57 -4.71
CA GLU A 181 -4.78 10.96 -5.94
C GLU A 181 -4.83 11.95 -7.12
N GLU A 182 -4.97 13.24 -6.84
CA GLU A 182 -5.02 14.32 -7.84
C GLU A 182 -3.73 15.16 -7.84
N ALA A 183 -2.63 14.63 -7.27
CA ALA A 183 -1.37 15.35 -7.13
C ALA A 183 -0.87 15.90 -8.47
N PRO A 184 -0.72 17.22 -8.60
CA PRO A 184 -0.37 17.83 -9.88
C PRO A 184 1.00 17.42 -10.41
N VAL A 185 1.99 17.18 -9.54
CA VAL A 185 3.32 16.74 -9.96
C VAL A 185 3.27 15.30 -10.48
N TRP A 186 2.59 14.40 -9.78
CA TRP A 186 2.44 13.01 -10.19
C TRP A 186 1.70 12.90 -11.54
N ASN A 187 0.60 13.64 -11.69
CA ASN A 187 -0.15 13.70 -12.94
C ASN A 187 0.66 14.30 -14.10
N ALA A 188 1.49 15.31 -13.81
CA ALA A 188 2.35 15.94 -14.82
C ALA A 188 3.44 15.00 -15.31
N VAL A 189 3.98 14.16 -14.43
CA VAL A 189 4.94 13.09 -14.76
C VAL A 189 4.25 12.02 -15.61
N ASP A 190 3.07 11.55 -15.22
CA ASP A 190 2.32 10.53 -15.97
C ASP A 190 1.97 10.99 -17.39
N THR A 191 1.53 12.23 -17.55
CA THR A 191 1.21 12.82 -18.85
C THR A 191 2.42 13.24 -19.67
N GLY A 192 3.63 13.16 -19.09
CA GLY A 192 4.89 13.60 -19.73
C GLY A 192 4.96 15.11 -19.96
N THR A 193 4.17 15.90 -19.25
CA THR A 193 4.24 17.38 -19.27
C THR A 193 5.34 17.91 -18.37
N PHE A 194 5.82 17.08 -17.47
CA PHE A 194 6.93 17.32 -16.56
C PHE A 194 7.86 16.10 -16.51
N SER A 195 9.15 16.30 -16.35
CA SER A 195 10.12 15.23 -16.15
C SER A 195 11.03 15.53 -14.98
N LEU A 196 11.21 14.54 -14.10
CA LEU A 196 12.12 14.59 -12.95
C LEU A 196 13.57 14.83 -13.36
N PHE A 197 13.92 14.49 -14.60
CA PHE A 197 15.28 14.62 -15.14
C PHE A 197 15.48 15.90 -15.96
N SER A 198 14.49 16.79 -16.01
CA SER A 198 14.65 18.09 -16.64
C SER A 198 15.65 18.94 -15.84
N ASN A 199 16.63 19.53 -16.53
CA ASN A 199 17.55 20.49 -15.91
C ASN A 199 16.98 21.91 -15.79
N ASP A 200 15.81 22.16 -16.42
CA ASP A 200 15.09 23.41 -16.23
C ASP A 200 14.38 23.35 -14.86
N VAL A 201 14.29 24.47 -14.16
CA VAL A 201 13.48 24.55 -12.93
C VAL A 201 12.04 24.28 -13.34
N PRO A 202 11.52 23.10 -13.02
CA PRO A 202 10.21 22.72 -13.50
C PRO A 202 9.16 23.43 -12.68
N THR A 203 8.24 24.05 -13.35
CA THR A 203 7.00 24.55 -12.73
C THR A 203 5.86 23.65 -13.16
N VAL A 204 5.21 23.04 -12.20
CA VAL A 204 3.91 22.40 -12.37
C VAL A 204 2.87 23.39 -11.87
N ALA A 205 1.72 23.44 -12.49
CA ALA A 205 0.62 24.27 -11.98
C ALA A 205 -0.30 23.38 -11.14
N ASP A 206 -0.77 23.92 -10.01
CA ASP A 206 -1.85 23.33 -9.24
C ASP A 206 -3.21 23.49 -9.95
N ASP A 207 -4.28 23.00 -9.35
CA ASP A 207 -5.64 23.09 -9.88
C ASP A 207 -6.16 24.54 -10.01
N ALA A 208 -5.59 25.46 -9.23
CA ALA A 208 -5.90 26.89 -9.31
C ALA A 208 -5.10 27.59 -10.43
N GLY A 209 -4.09 26.93 -10.98
CA GLY A 209 -3.17 27.45 -11.98
C GLY A 209 -1.98 28.20 -11.38
N ASP A 210 -1.77 28.08 -10.07
CA ASP A 210 -0.63 28.65 -9.40
C ASP A 210 0.61 27.74 -9.57
N PRO A 211 1.82 28.32 -9.75
CA PRO A 211 3.03 27.53 -9.98
C PRO A 211 3.49 26.85 -8.69
N ILE A 212 3.69 25.54 -8.77
CA ILE A 212 4.39 24.75 -7.75
C ILE A 212 5.87 24.73 -8.14
N GLU A 213 6.73 25.21 -7.24
CA GLU A 213 8.18 25.09 -7.41
C GLU A 213 8.63 23.68 -6.98
N VAL A 214 9.22 22.94 -7.91
CA VAL A 214 9.81 21.62 -7.66
C VAL A 214 11.31 21.75 -7.75
N MET A 215 12.04 21.30 -6.73
CA MET A 215 13.51 21.29 -6.79
C MET A 215 14.00 20.32 -7.87
N PRO A 216 14.97 20.71 -8.70
CA PRO A 216 15.53 19.82 -9.72
C PRO A 216 16.15 18.59 -9.07
N ILE A 217 15.86 17.41 -9.60
CA ILE A 217 16.49 16.17 -9.11
C ILE A 217 17.99 16.22 -9.37
N GLY A 218 18.42 16.63 -10.56
CA GLY A 218 19.82 16.91 -10.87
C GLY A 218 20.80 15.76 -10.56
N ASP A 219 22.08 16.15 -10.47
CA ASP A 219 23.16 15.23 -10.10
C ASP A 219 23.15 14.90 -8.58
N PRO A 220 23.81 13.80 -8.16
CA PRO A 220 23.99 13.50 -6.75
C PRO A 220 24.68 14.63 -5.99
N VAL A 221 24.10 15.01 -4.86
CA VAL A 221 24.64 16.03 -3.95
C VAL A 221 24.53 15.55 -2.51
N GLU A 222 25.28 16.20 -1.61
CA GLU A 222 25.05 16.03 -0.17
C GLU A 222 23.62 16.44 0.18
N GLY A 223 23.01 15.73 1.13
CA GLY A 223 21.63 16.02 1.53
C GLY A 223 21.49 17.38 2.22
N SER A 224 20.28 17.90 2.18
CA SER A 224 19.89 19.16 2.78
C SER A 224 19.35 18.96 4.20
N PRO A 225 19.57 19.92 5.13
CA PRO A 225 18.89 19.94 6.42
C PRO A 225 17.39 20.23 6.24
N ALA A 226 16.59 19.86 7.22
CA ALA A 226 15.21 20.34 7.33
C ALA A 226 15.22 21.87 7.47
N GLY A 227 14.42 22.56 6.65
CA GLY A 227 14.33 24.03 6.62
C GLY A 227 13.62 24.62 7.85
#